data_69407a5e282236f03192e256f2e866ed
#
_entry.id   69407a5e282236f03192e256f2e866ed
#
_cell.length_a   1.000
_cell.length_b   1.000
_cell.length_c   1.000
_cell.angle_alpha   90.00
_cell.angle_beta   90.00
_cell.angle_gamma   90.00
#
_symmetry.space_group_name_H-M   'P 1'
#
loop_
_entity.id
_entity.type
_entity.pdbx_description
1 polymer ?
#
loop_
_entity_poly.entity_id
_entity_poly.type
_entity_poly.pdbx_seq_one_letter_code
_entity_poly.pdbx_strand_id
1 'polypeptide(L)'
;MVCSSMCKKNTIWCFRLNYVPLCLDYQHIIIMAKYNVQELKELEAAYRSTVSPQKMDELQEQIMNVIVMQRKYRDKDYSAQKLANDLGTHTRYISAVVTTRFHMNYSQFVNKHRIDEAMSILTDKRYLKLTMDEVSDMVGFANRQSFYAAFYRFTGITPRQYRLNMMKAHPTMFGKKIA
;
A
#
# COMPACT_ATOMS: atom_id res chain seq x y z
N MET A 1 -15.53 -25.77 13.44
CA MET A 1 -15.04 -25.63 14.81
C MET A 1 -13.52 -25.88 14.82
N VAL A 2 -12.68 -24.98 14.33
CA VAL A 2 -11.24 -24.89 14.61
C VAL A 2 -10.78 -23.55 13.99
N CYS A 3 -10.91 -22.46 14.70
CA CYS A 3 -10.28 -21.19 14.34
C CYS A 3 -10.21 -20.25 15.54
N SER A 4 -9.85 -20.79 16.72
CA SER A 4 -9.93 -20.04 17.98
C SER A 4 -8.64 -19.99 18.80
N SER A 5 -7.47 -20.34 18.27
CA SER A 5 -6.28 -20.38 19.13
C SER A 5 -5.01 -19.70 18.63
N MET A 6 -5.04 -18.93 17.55
CA MET A 6 -3.82 -18.28 17.00
C MET A 6 -3.83 -16.75 16.95
N CYS A 7 -4.77 -16.09 17.61
CA CYS A 7 -4.83 -14.61 17.61
C CYS A 7 -4.51 -14.00 18.98
N LYS A 8 -3.44 -14.45 19.64
CA LYS A 8 -2.99 -13.89 20.94
C LYS A 8 -1.51 -13.60 20.99
N LYS A 9 -0.98 -12.75 20.12
CA LYS A 9 0.31 -12.04 20.34
C LYS A 9 0.61 -11.11 19.15
N ASN A 10 -0.03 -9.95 19.05
CA ASN A 10 0.55 -8.70 18.57
C ASN A 10 -0.55 -7.62 18.53
N THR A 11 -0.95 -7.20 19.72
CA THR A 11 -1.88 -6.09 19.98
C THR A 11 -1.10 -4.79 20.06
N ILE A 12 -0.86 -4.06 18.99
CA ILE A 12 -0.49 -2.63 19.09
C ILE A 12 -1.07 -1.73 17.97
N TRP A 13 -1.70 -2.26 16.89
CA TRP A 13 -2.22 -1.39 15.82
C TRP A 13 -3.70 -1.57 15.48
N CYS A 14 -4.54 -1.93 16.45
CA CYS A 14 -5.99 -2.10 16.29
C CYS A 14 -6.80 -1.02 17.01
N PHE A 15 -6.33 0.22 17.03
CA PHE A 15 -7.15 1.31 17.54
C PHE A 15 -7.38 2.36 16.47
N ARG A 16 -8.63 2.42 16.02
CA ARG A 16 -9.28 3.55 15.37
C ARG A 16 -9.63 3.44 13.89
N LEU A 17 -10.19 2.31 13.46
CA LEU A 17 -11.16 2.35 12.35
C LEU A 17 -12.03 1.09 12.46
N ASN A 18 -13.32 1.27 12.74
CA ASN A 18 -14.36 0.23 12.69
C ASN A 18 -14.48 -0.32 11.26
N TYR A 19 -13.55 -1.16 10.85
CA TYR A 19 -13.62 -1.85 9.56
C TYR A 19 -13.01 -3.24 9.69
N VAL A 20 -13.86 -4.21 9.36
CA VAL A 20 -13.66 -5.66 9.21
C VAL A 20 -12.19 -6.07 9.15
N PRO A 21 -11.71 -6.96 10.03
CA PRO A 21 -10.42 -7.59 9.89
C PRO A 21 -10.49 -8.62 8.75
N LEU A 22 -10.34 -8.13 7.51
CA LEU A 22 -9.81 -8.96 6.45
C LEU A 22 -8.37 -9.23 6.88
N CYS A 23 -8.07 -10.48 7.20
CA CYS A 23 -6.76 -10.95 7.59
C CYS A 23 -5.66 -10.33 6.73
N LEU A 24 -5.08 -9.21 7.17
CA LEU A 24 -3.91 -8.57 6.58
C LEU A 24 -2.72 -9.54 6.51
N ASP A 25 -2.68 -10.55 7.40
CA ASP A 25 -1.64 -11.57 7.43
C ASP A 25 -1.66 -12.50 6.21
N TYR A 26 -2.81 -12.81 5.65
CA TYR A 26 -2.89 -13.74 4.51
C TYR A 26 -2.43 -13.09 3.20
N GLN A 27 -2.68 -11.79 3.02
CA GLN A 27 -2.18 -11.05 1.85
C GLN A 27 -0.68 -10.76 1.94
N HIS A 28 -0.15 -10.53 3.13
CA HIS A 28 1.30 -10.39 3.35
C HIS A 28 2.05 -11.69 3.00
N ILE A 29 1.48 -12.84 3.35
CA ILE A 29 2.06 -14.16 3.04
C ILE A 29 2.05 -14.45 1.53
N ILE A 30 1.00 -14.07 0.80
CA ILE A 30 0.94 -14.27 -0.66
C ILE A 30 1.91 -13.35 -1.41
N ILE A 31 2.09 -12.12 -0.94
CA ILE A 31 3.07 -11.18 -1.53
C ILE A 31 4.49 -11.68 -1.26
N MET A 32 4.77 -12.16 -0.05
CA MET A 32 6.09 -12.72 0.31
C MET A 32 6.42 -14.02 -0.42
N ALA A 33 5.44 -14.86 -0.76
CA ALA A 33 5.66 -16.10 -1.50
C ALA A 33 6.08 -15.87 -2.97
N LYS A 34 5.89 -14.68 -3.54
CA LYS A 34 6.31 -14.32 -4.90
C LYS A 34 7.71 -13.71 -4.99
N TYR A 35 8.32 -13.36 -3.86
CA TYR A 35 9.69 -12.84 -3.82
C TYR A 35 10.61 -13.89 -3.23
N ASN A 36 11.70 -14.16 -3.92
CA ASN A 36 12.76 -15.04 -3.41
C ASN A 36 13.31 -14.44 -2.09
N VAL A 37 12.92 -15.03 -0.98
CA VAL A 37 13.30 -14.58 0.39
C VAL A 37 14.81 -14.49 0.56
N GLN A 38 15.56 -15.26 -0.21
CA GLN A 38 17.01 -15.29 -0.17
C GLN A 38 17.63 -14.05 -0.83
N GLU A 39 17.12 -13.63 -2.00
CA GLU A 39 17.53 -12.39 -2.65
C GLU A 39 17.23 -11.14 -1.81
N LEU A 40 16.09 -11.13 -1.11
CA LEU A 40 15.75 -10.04 -0.18
C LEU A 40 16.72 -9.96 0.99
N LYS A 41 17.11 -11.10 1.58
CA LYS A 41 18.08 -11.13 2.70
C LYS A 41 19.47 -10.68 2.28
N GLU A 42 19.93 -11.06 1.08
CA GLU A 42 21.21 -10.63 0.54
C GLU A 42 21.23 -9.14 0.20
N LEU A 43 20.14 -8.62 -0.40
CA LEU A 43 19.95 -7.19 -0.61
C LEU A 43 19.91 -6.40 0.71
N GLU A 44 19.19 -6.88 1.71
CA GLU A 44 19.15 -6.26 3.03
C GLU A 44 20.54 -6.23 3.69
N ALA A 45 21.30 -7.31 3.59
CA ALA A 45 22.66 -7.37 4.13
C ALA A 45 23.60 -6.37 3.43
N ALA A 46 23.52 -6.27 2.11
CA ALA A 46 24.29 -5.31 1.32
C ALA A 46 23.91 -3.85 1.66
N TYR A 47 22.62 -3.57 1.89
CA TYR A 47 22.17 -2.22 2.26
C TYR A 47 22.50 -1.84 3.69
N ARG A 48 22.46 -2.77 4.66
CA ARG A 48 22.84 -2.53 6.05
C ARG A 48 24.31 -2.09 6.20
N SER A 49 25.18 -2.55 5.30
CA SER A 49 26.57 -2.11 5.28
C SER A 49 26.77 -0.68 4.76
N THR A 50 25.75 -0.12 4.11
CA THR A 50 25.84 1.18 3.41
C THR A 50 25.30 2.35 4.23
N VAL A 51 24.38 2.10 5.17
CA VAL A 51 23.69 3.16 5.94
C VAL A 51 23.63 2.78 7.41
N SER A 52 24.00 3.70 8.30
CA SER A 52 23.87 3.47 9.74
C SER A 52 22.40 3.28 10.15
N PRO A 53 22.10 2.48 11.18
CA PRO A 53 20.72 2.28 11.65
C PRO A 53 19.99 3.58 11.98
N GLN A 54 20.67 4.54 12.62
CA GLN A 54 20.10 5.85 12.97
C GLN A 54 19.71 6.64 11.73
N LYS A 55 20.55 6.64 10.69
CA LYS A 55 20.25 7.31 9.42
C LYS A 55 19.13 6.62 8.68
N MET A 56 18.98 5.31 8.81
CA MET A 56 17.83 4.58 8.25
C MET A 56 16.52 4.98 8.91
N ASP A 57 16.49 5.13 10.24
CA ASP A 57 15.29 5.52 10.98
C ASP A 57 14.86 6.96 10.62
N GLU A 58 15.82 7.89 10.59
CA GLU A 58 15.59 9.27 10.17
C GLU A 58 15.02 9.35 8.74
N LEU A 59 15.65 8.65 7.79
CA LEU A 59 15.20 8.63 6.40
C LEU A 59 13.83 7.94 6.25
N GLN A 60 13.54 6.91 7.03
CA GLN A 60 12.23 6.27 7.06
C GLN A 60 11.14 7.28 7.44
N GLU A 61 11.36 8.03 8.51
CA GLU A 61 10.41 9.04 8.97
C GLU A 61 10.21 10.15 7.92
N GLN A 62 11.30 10.64 7.33
CA GLN A 62 11.25 11.65 6.27
C GLN A 62 10.51 11.12 5.03
N ILE A 63 10.77 9.89 4.58
CA ILE A 63 10.07 9.26 3.46
C ILE A 63 8.57 9.15 3.76
N MET A 64 8.20 8.68 4.95
CA MET A 64 6.80 8.58 5.36
C MET A 64 6.12 9.94 5.38
N ASN A 65 6.80 10.97 5.90
CA ASN A 65 6.27 12.32 5.92
C ASN A 65 5.99 12.84 4.50
N VAL A 66 6.95 12.74 3.59
CA VAL A 66 6.80 13.25 2.22
C VAL A 66 5.80 12.42 1.42
N ILE A 67 5.99 11.11 1.38
CA ILE A 67 5.15 10.26 0.54
C ILE A 67 3.72 10.17 1.09
N VAL A 68 3.55 9.88 2.39
CA VAL A 68 2.25 9.54 2.96
C VAL A 68 1.54 10.78 3.49
N MET A 69 2.18 11.57 4.38
CA MET A 69 1.51 12.69 5.03
C MET A 69 1.28 13.85 4.05
N GLN A 70 2.25 14.18 3.19
CA GLN A 70 2.07 15.18 2.13
C GLN A 70 1.38 14.64 0.88
N ARG A 71 1.06 13.33 0.85
CA ARG A 71 0.37 12.64 -0.25
C ARG A 71 1.09 12.76 -1.61
N LYS A 72 2.42 12.85 -1.60
CA LYS A 72 3.21 12.91 -2.84
C LYS A 72 3.08 11.66 -3.71
N TYR A 73 2.58 10.54 -3.18
CA TYR A 73 2.23 9.37 -3.97
C TYR A 73 1.17 9.64 -5.05
N ARG A 74 0.34 10.70 -4.92
CA ARG A 74 -0.64 11.08 -5.95
C ARG A 74 -0.01 11.74 -7.19
N ASP A 75 1.18 12.29 -7.05
CA ASP A 75 1.91 12.84 -8.19
C ASP A 75 2.41 11.68 -9.06
N LYS A 76 1.95 11.66 -10.33
CA LYS A 76 2.28 10.60 -11.31
C LYS A 76 3.78 10.54 -11.60
N ASP A 77 4.45 11.69 -11.55
CA ASP A 77 5.85 11.87 -11.90
C ASP A 77 6.79 11.90 -10.68
N TYR A 78 6.29 11.64 -9.48
CA TYR A 78 7.10 11.67 -8.27
C TYR A 78 7.95 10.40 -8.13
N SER A 79 9.17 10.48 -8.65
CA SER A 79 10.13 9.38 -8.69
C SER A 79 10.98 9.31 -7.41
N ALA A 80 11.66 8.16 -7.23
CA ALA A 80 12.67 8.01 -6.16
C ALA A 80 13.81 9.05 -6.26
N GLN A 81 14.11 9.52 -7.49
CA GLN A 81 15.12 10.58 -7.70
C GLN A 81 14.61 11.93 -7.19
N LYS A 82 13.34 12.28 -7.47
CA LYS A 82 12.74 13.52 -6.93
C LYS A 82 12.73 13.48 -5.40
N LEU A 83 12.30 12.36 -4.81
CA LEU A 83 12.33 12.18 -3.35
C LEU A 83 13.75 12.31 -2.77
N ALA A 84 14.74 11.71 -3.42
CA ALA A 84 16.12 11.82 -2.98
C ALA A 84 16.64 13.26 -3.04
N ASN A 85 16.28 14.01 -4.08
CA ASN A 85 16.61 15.44 -4.21
C ASN A 85 15.93 16.27 -3.10
N ASP A 86 14.64 16.05 -2.85
CA ASP A 86 13.87 16.76 -1.82
C ASP A 86 14.41 16.52 -0.41
N LEU A 87 14.95 15.32 -0.16
CA LEU A 87 15.56 14.94 1.12
C LEU A 87 17.08 15.21 1.20
N GLY A 88 17.69 15.78 0.16
CA GLY A 88 19.12 16.05 0.12
C GLY A 88 19.99 14.79 0.23
N THR A 89 19.52 13.67 -0.34
CA THR A 89 20.16 12.36 -0.22
C THR A 89 20.33 11.68 -1.58
N HIS A 90 20.83 10.45 -1.60
CA HIS A 90 20.98 9.67 -2.81
C HIS A 90 19.88 8.62 -2.96
N THR A 91 19.44 8.36 -4.19
CA THR A 91 18.41 7.34 -4.52
C THR A 91 18.72 5.96 -3.94
N ARG A 92 20.02 5.59 -3.84
CA ARG A 92 20.45 4.33 -3.22
C ARG A 92 20.00 4.21 -1.75
N TYR A 93 20.04 5.33 -0.99
CA TYR A 93 19.60 5.33 0.40
C TYR A 93 18.09 5.22 0.53
N ILE A 94 17.34 5.88 -0.37
CA ILE A 94 15.88 5.70 -0.46
C ILE A 94 15.55 4.23 -0.75
N SER A 95 16.20 3.62 -1.74
CA SER A 95 16.00 2.20 -2.06
C SER A 95 16.38 1.28 -0.90
N ALA A 96 17.50 1.56 -0.22
CA ALA A 96 17.93 0.81 0.94
C ALA A 96 16.89 0.83 2.07
N VAL A 97 16.40 2.01 2.43
CA VAL A 97 15.39 2.17 3.49
C VAL A 97 14.09 1.48 3.10
N VAL A 98 13.59 1.71 1.87
CA VAL A 98 12.31 1.13 1.43
C VAL A 98 12.39 -0.39 1.38
N THR A 99 13.51 -0.96 0.90
CA THR A 99 13.68 -2.41 0.85
C THR A 99 13.83 -3.00 2.25
N THR A 100 14.64 -2.39 3.11
CA THR A 100 14.93 -2.95 4.45
C THR A 100 13.76 -2.80 5.42
N ARG A 101 13.05 -1.66 5.38
CA ARG A 101 11.99 -1.34 6.35
C ARG A 101 10.60 -1.76 5.89
N PHE A 102 10.35 -1.75 4.59
CA PHE A 102 9.01 -2.06 4.04
C PHE A 102 9.00 -3.32 3.19
N HIS A 103 10.15 -3.96 2.96
CA HIS A 103 10.30 -5.21 2.18
C HIS A 103 9.73 -5.11 0.76
N MET A 104 9.85 -3.94 0.14
CA MET A 104 9.38 -3.68 -1.21
C MET A 104 10.26 -2.65 -1.92
N ASN A 105 10.21 -2.59 -3.24
CA ASN A 105 10.87 -1.52 -3.97
C ASN A 105 10.04 -0.21 -3.92
N TYR A 106 10.66 0.91 -4.30
CA TYR A 106 10.02 2.24 -4.25
C TYR A 106 8.68 2.31 -5.00
N SER A 107 8.62 1.74 -6.21
CA SER A 107 7.39 1.74 -7.01
C SER A 107 6.27 0.94 -6.34
N GLN A 108 6.60 -0.19 -5.71
CA GLN A 108 5.64 -0.98 -4.94
C GLN A 108 5.16 -0.22 -3.70
N PHE A 109 6.07 0.45 -3.00
CA PHE A 109 5.76 1.27 -1.84
C PHE A 109 4.77 2.40 -2.18
N VAL A 110 5.05 3.17 -3.23
CA VAL A 110 4.15 4.24 -3.71
C VAL A 110 2.81 3.65 -4.16
N ASN A 111 2.84 2.58 -4.97
CA ASN A 111 1.62 1.95 -5.47
C ASN A 111 0.76 1.37 -4.34
N LYS A 112 1.36 0.85 -3.26
CA LYS A 112 0.62 0.40 -2.09
C LYS A 112 -0.25 1.52 -1.53
N HIS A 113 0.31 2.70 -1.29
CA HIS A 113 -0.45 3.85 -0.75
C HIS A 113 -1.52 4.36 -1.73
N ARG A 114 -1.24 4.33 -3.04
CA ARG A 114 -2.25 4.64 -4.07
C ARG A 114 -3.42 3.66 -4.04
N ILE A 115 -3.15 2.36 -3.86
CA ILE A 115 -4.20 1.34 -3.80
C ILE A 115 -4.96 1.42 -2.48
N ASP A 116 -4.32 1.66 -1.35
CA ASP A 116 -4.97 1.84 -0.05
C ASP A 116 -5.97 3.03 -0.12
N GLU A 117 -5.58 4.13 -0.75
CA GLU A 117 -6.49 5.26 -1.01
C GLU A 117 -7.60 4.91 -1.99
N ALA A 118 -7.29 4.19 -3.08
CA ALA A 118 -8.30 3.74 -4.04
C ALA A 118 -9.35 2.86 -3.37
N MET A 119 -8.97 1.94 -2.50
CA MET A 119 -9.91 1.12 -1.74
C MET A 119 -10.84 1.96 -0.87
N SER A 120 -10.32 3.00 -0.24
CA SER A 120 -11.13 3.94 0.55
C SER A 120 -12.11 4.73 -0.33
N ILE A 121 -11.67 5.21 -1.49
CA ILE A 121 -12.54 5.91 -2.47
C ILE A 121 -13.63 4.98 -3.01
N LEU A 122 -13.28 3.74 -3.36
CA LEU A 122 -14.21 2.76 -3.92
C LEU A 122 -15.33 2.37 -2.95
N THR A 123 -15.12 2.54 -1.65
CA THR A 123 -16.08 2.21 -0.58
C THR A 123 -16.81 3.42 -0.02
N ASP A 124 -16.44 4.63 -0.39
CA ASP A 124 -17.06 5.85 0.10
C ASP A 124 -18.29 6.23 -0.73
N LYS A 125 -19.43 6.47 -0.06
CA LYS A 125 -20.71 6.89 -0.70
C LYS A 125 -20.58 8.12 -1.58
N ARG A 126 -19.69 9.05 -1.22
CA ARG A 126 -19.46 10.29 -1.97
C ARG A 126 -18.93 10.04 -3.37
N TYR A 127 -18.21 8.94 -3.55
CA TYR A 127 -17.48 8.61 -4.77
C TYR A 127 -18.07 7.44 -5.58
N LEU A 128 -19.31 7.00 -5.25
CA LEU A 128 -19.95 5.87 -5.94
C LEU A 128 -20.17 6.11 -7.43
N LYS A 129 -20.36 7.37 -7.83
CA LYS A 129 -20.59 7.76 -9.22
C LYS A 129 -19.30 7.83 -10.04
N LEU A 130 -18.14 7.83 -9.40
CA LEU A 130 -16.87 7.91 -10.10
C LEU A 130 -16.62 6.67 -10.94
N THR A 131 -16.15 6.90 -12.14
CA THR A 131 -15.62 5.88 -13.04
C THR A 131 -14.28 5.34 -12.52
N MET A 132 -13.85 4.19 -13.01
CA MET A 132 -12.55 3.64 -12.64
C MET A 132 -11.39 4.48 -13.17
N ASP A 133 -11.60 5.21 -14.26
CA ASP A 133 -10.60 6.12 -14.81
C ASP A 133 -10.40 7.35 -13.91
N GLU A 134 -11.49 7.95 -13.45
CA GLU A 134 -11.43 9.05 -12.48
C GLU A 134 -10.78 8.63 -11.16
N VAL A 135 -11.09 7.45 -10.65
CA VAL A 135 -10.42 6.91 -9.44
C VAL A 135 -8.92 6.72 -9.69
N SER A 136 -8.54 6.15 -10.85
CA SER A 136 -7.15 5.96 -11.26
C SER A 136 -6.38 7.29 -11.27
N ASP A 137 -6.98 8.34 -11.84
CA ASP A 137 -6.39 9.68 -11.91
C ASP A 137 -6.25 10.32 -10.53
N MET A 138 -7.28 10.22 -9.69
CA MET A 138 -7.27 10.79 -8.33
C MET A 138 -6.16 10.23 -7.45
N VAL A 139 -5.86 8.94 -7.58
CA VAL A 139 -4.83 8.29 -6.78
C VAL A 139 -3.43 8.33 -7.40
N GLY A 140 -3.30 8.93 -8.61
CA GLY A 140 -2.01 9.24 -9.22
C GLY A 140 -1.44 8.15 -10.13
N PHE A 141 -2.25 7.25 -10.69
CA PHE A 141 -1.78 6.37 -11.74
C PHE A 141 -1.74 7.08 -13.10
N ALA A 142 -0.74 6.76 -13.92
CA ALA A 142 -0.59 7.34 -15.25
C ALA A 142 -1.73 6.93 -16.20
N ASN A 143 -2.26 5.72 -16.03
CA ASN A 143 -3.37 5.21 -16.84
C ASN A 143 -4.11 4.10 -16.10
N ARG A 144 -5.32 3.79 -16.59
CA ARG A 144 -6.21 2.75 -16.07
C ARG A 144 -5.57 1.36 -16.04
N GLN A 145 -4.78 1.01 -17.03
CA GLN A 145 -4.17 -0.33 -17.12
C GLN A 145 -3.18 -0.54 -15.97
N SER A 146 -2.31 0.46 -15.71
CA SER A 146 -1.37 0.43 -14.58
C SER A 146 -2.10 0.34 -13.23
N PHE A 147 -3.21 1.08 -13.08
CA PHE A 147 -4.07 1.01 -11.90
C PHE A 147 -4.65 -0.40 -11.70
N TYR A 148 -5.27 -0.98 -12.74
CA TYR A 148 -5.85 -2.32 -12.65
C TYR A 148 -4.81 -3.38 -12.33
N ALA A 149 -3.64 -3.33 -12.99
CA ALA A 149 -2.55 -4.26 -12.75
C ALA A 149 -2.01 -4.17 -11.31
N ALA A 150 -1.81 -2.94 -10.81
CA ALA A 150 -1.39 -2.72 -9.44
C ALA A 150 -2.46 -3.18 -8.45
N PHE A 151 -3.72 -2.79 -8.64
CA PHE A 151 -4.83 -3.16 -7.78
C PHE A 151 -4.98 -4.68 -7.67
N TYR A 152 -4.97 -5.38 -8.81
CA TYR A 152 -5.04 -6.84 -8.84
C TYR A 152 -3.85 -7.49 -8.13
N ARG A 153 -2.64 -6.93 -8.29
CA ARG A 153 -1.43 -7.43 -7.62
C ARG A 153 -1.55 -7.36 -6.09
N PHE A 154 -2.12 -6.27 -5.57
CA PHE A 154 -2.25 -6.06 -4.12
C PHE A 154 -3.47 -6.73 -3.50
N THR A 155 -4.59 -6.85 -4.24
CA THR A 155 -5.87 -7.31 -3.68
C THR A 155 -6.32 -8.67 -4.18
N GLY A 156 -5.74 -9.18 -5.27
CA GLY A 156 -6.14 -10.42 -5.93
C GLY A 156 -7.43 -10.32 -6.77
N ILE A 157 -8.09 -9.15 -6.78
CA ILE A 157 -9.34 -8.91 -7.52
C ILE A 157 -9.29 -7.57 -8.26
N THR A 158 -10.21 -7.36 -9.20
CA THR A 158 -10.28 -6.08 -9.92
C THR A 158 -10.90 -4.97 -9.06
N PRO A 159 -10.60 -3.67 -9.33
CA PRO A 159 -11.22 -2.55 -8.60
C PRO A 159 -12.74 -2.57 -8.67
N ARG A 160 -13.29 -2.93 -9.84
CA ARG A 160 -14.74 -3.06 -10.04
C ARG A 160 -15.34 -4.18 -9.19
N GLN A 161 -14.68 -5.33 -9.14
CA GLN A 161 -15.11 -6.45 -8.32
C GLN A 161 -15.04 -6.10 -6.84
N TYR A 162 -13.99 -5.42 -6.42
CA TYR A 162 -13.83 -4.93 -5.04
C TYR A 162 -15.00 -4.03 -4.64
N ARG A 163 -15.35 -3.01 -5.46
CA ARG A 163 -16.50 -2.13 -5.22
C ARG A 163 -17.79 -2.92 -5.10
N LEU A 164 -18.05 -3.85 -6.01
CA LEU A 164 -19.28 -4.68 -6.00
C LEU A 164 -19.37 -5.56 -4.74
N ASN A 165 -18.26 -6.18 -4.35
CA ASN A 165 -18.20 -7.02 -3.15
C ASN A 165 -18.49 -6.21 -1.89
N MET A 166 -17.92 -5.01 -1.78
CA MET A 166 -18.16 -4.11 -0.65
C MET A 166 -19.60 -3.61 -0.59
N MET A 167 -20.21 -3.28 -1.73
CA MET A 167 -21.62 -2.90 -1.79
C MET A 167 -22.56 -4.03 -1.37
N LYS A 168 -22.24 -5.29 -1.73
CA LYS A 168 -23.00 -6.46 -1.30
C LYS A 168 -22.82 -6.77 0.19
N ALA A 169 -21.60 -6.64 0.72
CA ALA A 169 -21.31 -6.90 2.11
C ALA A 169 -21.94 -5.86 3.07
N HIS A 170 -22.08 -4.62 2.61
CA HIS A 170 -22.58 -3.50 3.42
C HIS A 170 -23.73 -2.73 2.76
N PRO A 171 -24.89 -3.37 2.48
CA PRO A 171 -26.00 -2.75 1.72
C PRO A 171 -26.54 -1.49 2.41
N THR A 172 -26.54 -1.45 3.73
CA THR A 172 -26.99 -0.30 4.52
C THR A 172 -26.09 0.93 4.37
N MET A 173 -24.82 0.73 4.15
CA MET A 173 -23.87 1.83 3.92
C MET A 173 -24.07 2.49 2.56
N PHE A 174 -24.56 1.77 1.57
CA PHE A 174 -24.71 2.23 0.19
C PHE A 174 -26.15 2.62 -0.20
N GLY A 175 -27.12 2.55 0.74
CA GLY A 175 -28.45 3.13 0.59
C GLY A 175 -29.34 2.47 -0.48
N LYS A 176 -29.04 1.27 -0.96
CA LYS A 176 -29.92 0.47 -1.80
C LYS A 176 -30.19 -0.88 -1.16
N LYS A 177 -31.46 -1.14 -0.80
CA LYS A 177 -31.97 -2.51 -0.78
C LYS A 177 -31.79 -3.04 -2.20
N ILE A 178 -30.83 -3.96 -2.39
CA ILE A 178 -30.75 -4.74 -3.62
C ILE A 178 -31.89 -5.75 -3.49
N ALA A 179 -32.97 -5.51 -4.26
CA ALA A 179 -34.07 -6.46 -4.41
C ALA A 179 -33.56 -7.68 -5.18
#